data_0d6050d8c02b70fc40911781390ccf2b
#
_entry.id   0d6050d8c02b70fc40911781390ccf2b
#
_cell.length_a   1.000
_cell.length_b   1.000
_cell.length_c   1.000
_cell.angle_alpha   90.00
_cell.angle_beta   90.00
_cell.angle_gamma   90.00
#
_symmetry.space_group_name_H-M   'P 1'
#
loop_
_entity.id
_entity.type
_entity.pdbx_description
1 polymer ?
#
loop_
_entity_poly.entity_id
_entity_poly.type
_entity_poly.pdbx_seq_one_letter_code
_entity_poly.pdbx_strand_id
1 'polypeptide(L)'
;MVEYRTDEERVQLILDYFNQYKLAIFSFLLFVIISISGYFYVTNNNKQLNSEAYSLYVQWNENKDTALFDKLQGDYINTGFAQLALITRATLLANEGNIDDSLRLLYLVKENSDGFFGNEFLNFISKINIARLELSMNNFEKALLMLESINTNEVNPTVKILIGDALFGSQRYDLAKKAYLEALELSQINEEKAIIKSKLNQLEIEQ
;
A
#
# COMPACT_ATOMS: atom_id res chain seq x y z
N MET A 1 -52.90 26.51 -5.08
CA MET A 1 -53.11 27.14 -3.78
C MET A 1 -52.22 26.46 -2.78
N VAL A 2 -51.23 27.14 -2.22
CA VAL A 2 -50.42 26.60 -1.12
C VAL A 2 -51.25 26.74 0.13
N GLU A 3 -51.78 25.66 0.65
CA GLU A 3 -52.58 25.63 1.88
C GLU A 3 -51.61 25.89 3.04
N TYR A 4 -51.69 27.06 3.64
CA TYR A 4 -50.89 27.42 4.83
C TYR A 4 -51.52 26.69 6.03
N ARG A 5 -50.93 25.56 6.40
CA ARG A 5 -51.32 24.80 7.60
C ARG A 5 -50.97 25.63 8.84
N THR A 6 -51.83 25.59 9.85
CA THR A 6 -51.57 26.22 11.15
C THR A 6 -50.37 25.55 11.82
N ASP A 7 -49.68 26.22 12.74
CA ASP A 7 -48.55 25.65 13.45
C ASP A 7 -48.90 24.39 14.25
N GLU A 8 -50.14 24.33 14.75
CA GLU A 8 -50.70 23.15 15.43
C GLU A 8 -50.84 21.95 14.49
N GLU A 9 -51.34 22.15 13.27
CA GLU A 9 -51.42 21.08 12.26
C GLU A 9 -50.05 20.55 11.83
N ARG A 10 -49.06 21.42 11.79
CA ARG A 10 -47.66 21.03 11.50
C ARG A 10 -47.06 20.15 12.60
N VAL A 11 -47.29 20.52 13.86
CA VAL A 11 -46.83 19.76 15.02
C VAL A 11 -47.52 18.39 15.06
N GLN A 12 -48.82 18.32 14.80
CA GLN A 12 -49.54 17.04 14.75
C GLN A 12 -48.99 16.11 13.66
N LEU A 13 -48.74 16.62 12.47
CA LEU A 13 -48.14 15.85 11.40
C LEU A 13 -46.78 15.28 11.78
N ILE A 14 -45.91 16.05 12.44
CA ILE A 14 -44.61 15.58 12.92
C ILE A 14 -44.78 14.48 13.95
N LEU A 15 -45.73 14.64 14.88
CA LEU A 15 -46.02 13.61 15.91
C LEU A 15 -46.56 12.32 15.30
N ASP A 16 -47.44 12.42 14.31
CA ASP A 16 -48.01 11.29 13.61
C ASP A 16 -46.93 10.52 12.82
N TYR A 17 -46.07 11.27 12.10
CA TYR A 17 -44.92 10.68 11.39
C TYR A 17 -43.96 10.00 12.37
N PHE A 18 -43.65 10.67 13.49
CA PHE A 18 -42.78 10.06 14.52
C PHE A 18 -43.43 8.80 15.11
N ASN A 19 -44.73 8.83 15.44
CA ASN A 19 -45.41 7.64 15.96
C ASN A 19 -45.49 6.49 14.98
N GLN A 20 -45.66 6.78 13.70
CA GLN A 20 -45.67 5.80 12.63
C GLN A 20 -44.32 5.14 12.42
N TYR A 21 -43.24 5.94 12.47
CA TYR A 21 -41.87 5.46 12.15
C TYR A 21 -40.95 5.31 13.36
N LYS A 22 -41.44 5.47 14.58
CA LYS A 22 -40.63 5.45 15.80
C LYS A 22 -39.69 4.23 15.91
N LEU A 23 -40.17 3.03 15.57
CA LEU A 23 -39.35 1.83 15.59
C LEU A 23 -38.19 1.91 14.58
N ALA A 24 -38.45 2.40 13.37
CA ALA A 24 -37.42 2.58 12.35
C ALA A 24 -36.41 3.65 12.76
N ILE A 25 -36.89 4.76 13.34
CA ILE A 25 -36.03 5.85 13.84
C ILE A 25 -35.14 5.35 14.97
N PHE A 26 -35.69 4.65 15.97
CA PHE A 26 -34.90 4.10 17.07
C PHE A 26 -33.93 3.02 16.61
N SER A 27 -34.31 2.14 15.67
CA SER A 27 -33.41 1.15 15.09
C SER A 27 -32.25 1.80 14.34
N PHE A 28 -32.53 2.85 13.58
CA PHE A 28 -31.49 3.62 12.87
C PHE A 28 -30.53 4.31 13.84
N LEU A 29 -31.06 4.97 14.89
CA LEU A 29 -30.22 5.61 15.91
C LEU A 29 -29.35 4.57 16.65
N LEU A 30 -29.91 3.42 17.00
CA LEU A 30 -29.15 2.35 17.63
C LEU A 30 -28.03 1.84 16.70
N PHE A 31 -28.33 1.65 15.41
CA PHE A 31 -27.32 1.25 14.41
C PHE A 31 -26.19 2.29 14.31
N VAL A 32 -26.50 3.58 14.28
CA VAL A 32 -25.50 4.66 14.25
C VAL A 32 -24.62 4.62 15.50
N ILE A 33 -25.21 4.48 16.70
CA ILE A 33 -24.47 4.40 17.96
C ILE A 33 -23.51 3.19 17.96
N ILE A 34 -23.97 2.03 17.56
CA ILE A 34 -23.14 0.82 17.45
C ILE A 34 -22.00 1.02 16.44
N SER A 35 -22.29 1.61 15.29
CA SER A 35 -21.30 1.89 14.25
C SER A 35 -20.21 2.85 14.74
N ILE A 36 -20.59 3.92 15.40
CA ILE A 36 -19.67 4.91 15.98
C ILE A 36 -18.82 4.26 17.09
N SER A 37 -19.45 3.53 18.01
CA SER A 37 -18.76 2.85 19.10
C SER A 37 -17.76 1.80 18.58
N GLY A 38 -18.18 1.01 17.58
CA GLY A 38 -17.31 0.05 16.90
C GLY A 38 -16.12 0.73 16.23
N TYR A 39 -16.35 1.82 15.52
CA TYR A 39 -15.28 2.62 14.91
C TYR A 39 -14.26 3.13 15.94
N PHE A 40 -14.73 3.71 17.05
CA PHE A 40 -13.84 4.18 18.11
C PHE A 40 -13.05 3.05 18.78
N TYR A 41 -13.70 1.89 19.02
CA TYR A 41 -13.04 0.74 19.58
C TYR A 41 -11.90 0.24 18.70
N VAL A 42 -12.18 0.02 17.40
CA VAL A 42 -11.18 -0.43 16.41
C VAL A 42 -10.03 0.57 16.29
N THR A 43 -10.37 1.88 16.20
CA THR A 43 -9.34 2.93 16.06
C THR A 43 -8.44 3.01 17.28
N ASN A 44 -9.00 2.91 18.48
CA ASN A 44 -8.21 2.97 19.72
C ASN A 44 -7.31 1.73 19.88
N ASN A 45 -7.86 0.54 19.59
CA ASN A 45 -7.10 -0.69 19.60
C ASN A 45 -5.93 -0.67 18.60
N ASN A 46 -6.18 -0.19 17.39
CA ASN A 46 -5.14 -0.05 16.37
C ASN A 46 -4.04 0.95 16.77
N LYS A 47 -4.39 2.04 17.46
CA LYS A 47 -3.39 2.98 18.00
C LYS A 47 -2.51 2.33 19.06
N GLN A 48 -3.10 1.55 19.98
CA GLN A 48 -2.35 0.84 21.00
C GLN A 48 -1.41 -0.19 20.36
N LEU A 49 -1.91 -1.05 19.46
CA LEU A 49 -1.11 -2.04 18.74
C LEU A 49 0.04 -1.39 17.96
N ASN A 50 -0.20 -0.27 17.27
CA ASN A 50 0.86 0.46 16.59
C ASN A 50 1.91 1.04 17.56
N SER A 51 1.51 1.52 18.74
CA SER A 51 2.44 2.03 19.75
C SER A 51 3.33 0.92 20.33
N GLU A 52 2.74 -0.25 20.61
CA GLU A 52 3.48 -1.43 21.07
C GLU A 52 4.44 -1.94 19.97
N ALA A 53 3.96 -2.06 18.72
CA ALA A 53 4.77 -2.45 17.59
C ALA A 53 5.93 -1.47 17.33
N TYR A 54 5.72 -0.17 17.52
CA TYR A 54 6.79 0.84 17.44
C TYR A 54 7.89 0.56 18.46
N SER A 55 7.52 0.33 19.72
CA SER A 55 8.48 0.03 20.79
C SER A 55 9.30 -1.24 20.48
N LEU A 56 8.63 -2.30 19.99
CA LEU A 56 9.28 -3.54 19.57
C LEU A 56 10.19 -3.33 18.36
N TYR A 57 9.73 -2.54 17.37
CA TYR A 57 10.51 -2.20 16.19
C TYR A 57 11.80 -1.48 16.53
N VAL A 58 11.76 -0.47 17.42
CA VAL A 58 12.94 0.29 17.84
C VAL A 58 13.95 -0.65 18.51
N GLN A 59 13.51 -1.47 19.46
CA GLN A 59 14.37 -2.43 20.16
C GLN A 59 14.98 -3.45 19.18
N TRP A 60 14.15 -4.01 18.29
CA TRP A 60 14.64 -4.93 17.27
C TRP A 60 15.64 -4.26 16.33
N ASN A 61 15.37 -3.02 15.93
CA ASN A 61 16.25 -2.32 14.99
C ASN A 61 17.63 -2.04 15.55
N GLU A 62 17.76 -1.90 16.87
CA GLU A 62 19.03 -1.70 17.58
C GLU A 62 19.85 -3.00 17.68
N ASN A 63 19.24 -4.08 18.10
CA ASN A 63 19.94 -5.32 18.45
C ASN A 63 19.72 -6.50 17.47
N LYS A 64 18.74 -6.39 16.56
CA LYS A 64 18.34 -7.44 15.59
C LYS A 64 17.91 -8.75 16.26
N ASP A 65 17.35 -8.66 17.47
CA ASP A 65 16.88 -9.82 18.22
C ASP A 65 15.77 -10.57 17.46
N THR A 66 15.99 -11.86 17.25
CA THR A 66 15.07 -12.72 16.49
C THR A 66 13.72 -12.87 17.19
N ALA A 67 13.69 -12.95 18.54
CA ALA A 67 12.43 -13.10 19.26
C ALA A 67 11.55 -11.86 19.15
N LEU A 68 12.13 -10.65 19.12
CA LEU A 68 11.39 -9.42 18.86
C LEU A 68 10.86 -9.36 17.42
N PHE A 69 11.64 -9.84 16.46
CA PHE A 69 11.21 -9.93 15.07
C PHE A 69 10.05 -10.91 14.90
N ASP A 70 10.15 -12.10 15.49
CA ASP A 70 9.10 -13.11 15.42
C ASP A 70 7.80 -12.60 16.02
N LYS A 71 7.88 -11.85 17.14
CA LYS A 71 6.72 -11.20 17.76
C LYS A 71 6.11 -10.14 16.84
N LEU A 72 6.93 -9.29 16.18
CA LEU A 72 6.46 -8.31 15.22
C LEU A 72 5.76 -8.98 14.03
N GLN A 73 6.37 -10.03 13.49
CA GLN A 73 5.84 -10.79 12.36
C GLN A 73 4.55 -11.56 12.71
N GLY A 74 4.41 -12.06 13.94
CA GLY A 74 3.26 -12.85 14.38
C GLY A 74 2.12 -11.95 14.86
N ASP A 75 2.33 -11.30 16.01
CA ASP A 75 1.25 -10.63 16.74
C ASP A 75 0.89 -9.26 16.17
N TYR A 76 1.82 -8.59 15.47
CA TYR A 76 1.69 -7.19 15.04
C TYR A 76 1.74 -7.00 13.53
N ILE A 77 1.63 -8.06 12.73
CA ILE A 77 1.80 -8.04 11.25
C ILE A 77 0.94 -6.98 10.54
N ASN A 78 -0.24 -6.68 11.08
CA ASN A 78 -1.17 -5.69 10.52
C ASN A 78 -0.80 -4.24 10.92
N THR A 79 0.30 -4.03 11.66
CA THR A 79 0.78 -2.69 12.00
C THR A 79 1.84 -2.21 11.03
N GLY A 80 1.90 -0.89 10.80
CA GLY A 80 2.90 -0.30 9.91
C GLY A 80 4.33 -0.56 10.36
N PHE A 81 4.60 -0.58 11.69
CA PHE A 81 5.95 -0.82 12.21
C PHE A 81 6.41 -2.27 12.07
N ALA A 82 5.51 -3.23 12.20
CA ALA A 82 5.84 -4.62 11.92
C ALA A 82 6.15 -4.81 10.42
N GLN A 83 5.32 -4.27 9.54
CA GLN A 83 5.57 -4.33 8.10
C GLN A 83 6.89 -3.64 7.70
N LEU A 84 7.23 -2.51 8.35
CA LEU A 84 8.52 -1.85 8.16
C LEU A 84 9.69 -2.73 8.65
N ALA A 85 9.54 -3.45 9.76
CA ALA A 85 10.53 -4.42 10.22
C ALA A 85 10.75 -5.54 9.19
N LEU A 86 9.66 -6.06 8.60
CA LEU A 86 9.74 -7.08 7.56
C LEU A 86 10.48 -6.57 6.32
N ILE A 87 10.17 -5.35 5.85
CA ILE A 87 10.89 -4.73 4.70
C ILE A 87 12.38 -4.57 5.03
N THR A 88 12.69 -4.08 6.24
CA THR A 88 14.07 -3.91 6.67
C THR A 88 14.81 -5.25 6.73
N ARG A 89 14.20 -6.28 7.30
CA ARG A 89 14.79 -7.63 7.35
C ARG A 89 14.94 -8.24 5.97
N ALA A 90 13.95 -8.07 5.09
CA ALA A 90 14.02 -8.50 3.70
C ALA A 90 15.20 -7.87 2.97
N THR A 91 15.43 -6.57 3.17
CA THR A 91 16.59 -5.86 2.58
C THR A 91 17.92 -6.43 3.09
N LEU A 92 18.03 -6.75 4.37
CA LEU A 92 19.22 -7.39 4.93
C LEU A 92 19.46 -8.78 4.30
N LEU A 93 18.41 -9.61 4.22
CA LEU A 93 18.47 -10.93 3.60
C LEU A 93 18.87 -10.86 2.12
N ALA A 94 18.33 -9.90 1.37
CA ALA A 94 18.72 -9.69 -0.02
C ALA A 94 20.22 -9.34 -0.15
N ASN A 95 20.73 -8.48 0.73
CA ASN A 95 22.16 -8.11 0.75
C ASN A 95 23.07 -9.28 1.16
N GLU A 96 22.55 -10.22 1.95
CA GLU A 96 23.22 -11.49 2.32
C GLU A 96 23.14 -12.55 1.21
N GLY A 97 22.40 -12.29 0.12
CA GLY A 97 22.15 -13.24 -0.97
C GLY A 97 21.00 -14.21 -0.71
N ASN A 98 20.30 -14.09 0.40
CA ASN A 98 19.15 -14.92 0.76
C ASN A 98 17.85 -14.38 0.09
N ILE A 99 17.81 -14.46 -1.25
CA ILE A 99 16.76 -13.82 -2.06
C ILE A 99 15.38 -14.44 -1.80
N ASP A 100 15.29 -15.76 -1.66
CA ASP A 100 14.01 -16.45 -1.44
C ASP A 100 13.34 -16.02 -0.12
N ASP A 101 14.11 -15.95 0.97
CA ASP A 101 13.59 -15.47 2.25
C ASP A 101 13.24 -13.98 2.22
N SER A 102 14.02 -13.18 1.50
CA SER A 102 13.70 -11.77 1.27
C SER A 102 12.36 -11.62 0.55
N LEU A 103 12.16 -12.33 -0.55
CA LEU A 103 10.90 -12.34 -1.30
C LEU A 103 9.73 -12.77 -0.42
N ARG A 104 9.90 -13.84 0.38
CA ARG A 104 8.86 -14.33 1.29
C ARG A 104 8.38 -13.23 2.24
N LEU A 105 9.30 -12.46 2.84
CA LEU A 105 8.94 -11.36 3.73
C LEU A 105 8.26 -10.20 2.99
N LEU A 106 8.72 -9.86 1.80
CA LEU A 106 8.11 -8.80 0.99
C LEU A 106 6.70 -9.16 0.52
N TYR A 107 6.47 -10.42 0.12
CA TYR A 107 5.13 -10.91 -0.21
C TYR A 107 4.20 -10.85 1.01
N LEU A 108 4.70 -11.19 2.19
CA LEU A 108 3.93 -11.08 3.44
C LEU A 108 3.53 -9.63 3.72
N VAL A 109 4.43 -8.66 3.51
CA VAL A 109 4.09 -7.23 3.60
C VAL A 109 3.03 -6.85 2.57
N LYS A 110 3.22 -7.25 1.30
CA LYS A 110 2.28 -6.96 0.22
C LYS A 110 0.86 -7.45 0.56
N GLU A 111 0.73 -8.66 1.06
CA GLU A 111 -0.57 -9.25 1.43
C GLU A 111 -1.24 -8.53 2.61
N ASN A 112 -0.47 -8.17 3.65
CA ASN A 112 -1.00 -7.53 4.84
C ASN A 112 -1.14 -6.00 4.70
N SER A 113 -0.61 -5.40 3.66
CA SER A 113 -0.75 -3.97 3.35
C SER A 113 -1.76 -3.69 2.23
N ASP A 114 -2.41 -4.70 1.68
CA ASP A 114 -3.42 -4.58 0.62
C ASP A 114 -4.83 -4.33 1.19
N GLY A 115 -5.75 -3.85 0.33
CA GLY A 115 -7.15 -3.68 0.66
C GLY A 115 -7.50 -2.34 1.32
N PHE A 116 -8.80 -2.19 1.66
CA PHE A 116 -9.39 -0.92 2.11
C PHE A 116 -8.77 -0.34 3.40
N PHE A 117 -8.30 -1.19 4.30
CA PHE A 117 -7.63 -0.79 5.54
C PHE A 117 -6.11 -0.97 5.47
N GLY A 118 -5.59 -1.31 4.29
CA GLY A 118 -4.18 -1.53 4.06
C GLY A 118 -3.36 -0.23 4.07
N ASN A 119 -2.05 -0.38 4.05
CA ASN A 119 -1.13 0.74 3.92
C ASN A 119 -0.60 0.81 2.49
N GLU A 120 -1.21 1.67 1.66
CA GLU A 120 -0.86 1.82 0.24
C GLU A 120 0.64 2.09 0.03
N PHE A 121 1.27 2.88 0.91
CA PHE A 121 2.69 3.18 0.80
C PHE A 121 3.56 1.94 1.03
N LEU A 122 3.28 1.13 2.06
CA LEU A 122 4.03 -0.10 2.33
C LEU A 122 3.75 -1.16 1.26
N ASN A 123 2.51 -1.23 0.74
CA ASN A 123 2.16 -2.06 -0.40
C ASN A 123 2.99 -1.69 -1.63
N PHE A 124 3.03 -0.40 -1.96
CA PHE A 124 3.84 0.13 -3.06
C PHE A 124 5.33 -0.21 -2.91
N ILE A 125 5.93 0.07 -1.74
CA ILE A 125 7.34 -0.22 -1.46
C ILE A 125 7.64 -1.72 -1.57
N SER A 126 6.77 -2.58 -1.05
CA SER A 126 6.94 -4.03 -1.13
C SER A 126 6.93 -4.51 -2.58
N LYS A 127 6.00 -4.04 -3.40
CA LYS A 127 5.90 -4.37 -4.83
C LYS A 127 7.14 -3.92 -5.61
N ILE A 128 7.64 -2.72 -5.36
CA ILE A 128 8.89 -2.23 -5.97
C ILE A 128 10.08 -3.13 -5.60
N ASN A 129 10.22 -3.50 -4.34
CA ASN A 129 11.33 -4.34 -3.89
C ASN A 129 11.20 -5.78 -4.43
N ILE A 130 10.00 -6.35 -4.48
CA ILE A 130 9.76 -7.64 -5.14
C ILE A 130 10.19 -7.57 -6.61
N ALA A 131 9.75 -6.55 -7.34
CA ALA A 131 10.12 -6.40 -8.74
C ALA A 131 11.64 -6.28 -8.95
N ARG A 132 12.33 -5.53 -8.09
CA ARG A 132 13.80 -5.43 -8.14
C ARG A 132 14.50 -6.77 -7.91
N LEU A 133 14.03 -7.57 -6.96
CA LEU A 133 14.58 -8.90 -6.70
C LEU A 133 14.29 -9.86 -7.87
N GLU A 134 13.07 -9.84 -8.41
CA GLU A 134 12.73 -10.66 -9.58
C GLU A 134 13.59 -10.26 -10.81
N LEU A 135 13.85 -8.96 -11.01
CA LEU A 135 14.77 -8.48 -12.05
C LEU A 135 16.20 -9.00 -11.83
N SER A 136 16.70 -8.98 -10.59
CA SER A 136 18.04 -9.47 -10.28
C SER A 136 18.21 -10.96 -10.54
N MET A 137 17.11 -11.73 -10.53
CA MET A 137 17.06 -13.15 -10.88
C MET A 137 16.74 -13.42 -12.35
N ASN A 138 16.65 -12.38 -13.19
CA ASN A 138 16.21 -12.45 -14.59
C ASN A 138 14.75 -12.96 -14.77
N ASN A 139 13.91 -12.86 -13.75
CA ASN A 139 12.50 -13.21 -13.80
C ASN A 139 11.67 -12.04 -14.33
N PHE A 140 11.96 -11.60 -15.56
CA PHE A 140 11.43 -10.37 -16.13
C PHE A 140 9.90 -10.31 -16.18
N GLU A 141 9.23 -11.41 -16.53
CA GLU A 141 7.76 -11.46 -16.58
C GLU A 141 7.13 -11.31 -15.19
N LYS A 142 7.71 -11.91 -14.14
CA LYS A 142 7.22 -11.74 -12.77
C LYS A 142 7.40 -10.31 -12.30
N ALA A 143 8.54 -9.70 -12.64
CA ALA A 143 8.78 -8.29 -12.32
C ALA A 143 7.75 -7.38 -13.02
N LEU A 144 7.44 -7.61 -14.30
CA LEU A 144 6.42 -6.87 -15.03
C LEU A 144 5.04 -7.01 -14.38
N LEU A 145 4.59 -8.24 -14.11
CA LEU A 145 3.30 -8.48 -13.44
C LEU A 145 3.21 -7.73 -12.09
N MET A 146 4.31 -7.72 -11.33
CA MET A 146 4.34 -7.00 -10.05
C MET A 146 4.22 -5.49 -10.26
N LEU A 147 4.98 -4.91 -11.20
CA LEU A 147 4.97 -3.48 -11.50
C LEU A 147 3.63 -3.00 -12.08
N GLU A 148 3.01 -3.79 -12.96
CA GLU A 148 1.70 -3.51 -13.53
C GLU A 148 0.57 -3.60 -12.49
N SER A 149 0.76 -4.37 -11.42
CA SER A 149 -0.18 -4.44 -10.29
C SER A 149 -0.13 -3.19 -9.39
N ILE A 150 0.82 -2.28 -9.61
CA ILE A 150 0.91 -1.01 -8.89
C ILE A 150 -0.15 -0.07 -9.45
N ASN A 151 -1.21 0.15 -8.69
CA ASN A 151 -2.23 1.13 -9.05
C ASN A 151 -1.73 2.53 -8.72
N THR A 152 -1.06 3.18 -9.68
CA THR A 152 -0.58 4.54 -9.49
C THR A 152 -1.51 5.50 -10.23
N ASN A 153 -2.37 6.18 -9.49
CA ASN A 153 -2.95 7.44 -9.96
C ASN A 153 -1.85 8.52 -10.09
N GLU A 154 -0.71 8.30 -9.47
CA GLU A 154 0.49 9.12 -9.55
C GLU A 154 1.54 8.38 -10.36
N VAL A 155 1.91 8.96 -11.47
CA VAL A 155 2.89 8.42 -12.40
C VAL A 155 4.27 8.52 -11.75
N ASN A 156 4.87 7.38 -11.41
CA ASN A 156 6.16 7.31 -10.72
C ASN A 156 7.28 6.94 -11.71
N PRO A 157 8.32 7.79 -11.90
CA PRO A 157 9.40 7.50 -12.82
C PRO A 157 10.16 6.21 -12.48
N THR A 158 10.34 5.89 -11.19
CA THR A 158 11.00 4.64 -10.77
C THR A 158 10.26 3.40 -11.27
N VAL A 159 8.93 3.39 -11.23
CA VAL A 159 8.12 2.27 -11.77
C VAL A 159 8.36 2.12 -13.26
N LYS A 160 8.36 3.23 -14.01
CA LYS A 160 8.62 3.22 -15.46
C LYS A 160 10.03 2.78 -15.82
N ILE A 161 11.04 3.14 -15.02
CA ILE A 161 12.41 2.66 -15.18
C ILE A 161 12.46 1.13 -15.01
N LEU A 162 11.86 0.60 -13.94
CA LEU A 162 11.85 -0.83 -13.68
C LEU A 162 11.07 -1.63 -14.73
N ILE A 163 9.95 -1.08 -15.24
CA ILE A 163 9.24 -1.66 -16.39
C ILE A 163 10.15 -1.69 -17.61
N GLY A 164 10.87 -0.61 -17.89
CA GLY A 164 11.85 -0.56 -18.96
C GLY A 164 12.95 -1.60 -18.79
N ASP A 165 13.47 -1.79 -17.58
CA ASP A 165 14.50 -2.79 -17.26
C ASP A 165 13.98 -4.23 -17.49
N ALA A 166 12.75 -4.52 -17.10
CA ALA A 166 12.12 -5.82 -17.32
C ALA A 166 11.89 -6.10 -18.81
N LEU A 167 11.42 -5.10 -19.55
CA LEU A 167 11.22 -5.19 -20.99
C LEU A 167 12.55 -5.33 -21.76
N PHE A 168 13.58 -4.61 -21.34
CA PHE A 168 14.92 -4.74 -21.89
C PHE A 168 15.48 -6.15 -21.67
N GLY A 169 15.41 -6.66 -20.45
CA GLY A 169 15.87 -8.01 -20.13
C GLY A 169 15.12 -9.12 -20.88
N SER A 170 13.84 -8.89 -21.20
CA SER A 170 13.04 -9.80 -22.05
C SER A 170 13.18 -9.53 -23.55
N GLN A 171 14.14 -8.69 -23.98
CA GLN A 171 14.47 -8.34 -25.36
C GLN A 171 13.31 -7.61 -26.12
N ARG A 172 12.40 -7.00 -25.39
CA ARG A 172 11.31 -6.17 -25.93
C ARG A 172 11.76 -4.72 -26.05
N TYR A 173 12.78 -4.47 -26.87
CA TYR A 173 13.52 -3.22 -26.92
C TYR A 173 12.66 -1.98 -27.24
N ASP A 174 11.72 -2.09 -28.19
CA ASP A 174 10.83 -0.97 -28.53
C ASP A 174 9.94 -0.54 -27.36
N LEU A 175 9.42 -1.52 -26.61
CA LEU A 175 8.60 -1.26 -25.42
C LEU A 175 9.46 -0.72 -24.28
N ALA A 176 10.67 -1.23 -24.09
CA ALA A 176 11.62 -0.72 -23.11
C ALA A 176 11.96 0.76 -23.39
N LYS A 177 12.21 1.11 -24.67
CA LYS A 177 12.45 2.50 -25.08
C LYS A 177 11.29 3.41 -24.71
N LYS A 178 10.07 2.97 -24.99
CA LYS A 178 8.86 3.73 -24.64
C LYS A 178 8.77 3.95 -23.12
N ALA A 179 8.97 2.91 -22.32
CA ALA A 179 8.93 3.01 -20.84
C ALA A 179 9.99 3.96 -20.29
N TYR A 180 11.22 3.92 -20.82
CA TYR A 180 12.27 4.84 -20.41
C TYR A 180 12.00 6.29 -20.83
N LEU A 181 11.39 6.52 -22.01
CA LEU A 181 10.99 7.87 -22.43
C LEU A 181 9.90 8.43 -21.51
N GLU A 182 8.89 7.63 -21.17
CA GLU A 182 7.87 8.00 -20.18
C GLU A 182 8.51 8.32 -18.82
N ALA A 183 9.48 7.51 -18.36
CA ALA A 183 10.22 7.80 -17.14
C ALA A 183 10.98 9.13 -17.20
N LEU A 184 11.59 9.44 -18.35
CA LEU A 184 12.35 10.67 -18.56
C LEU A 184 11.47 11.93 -18.49
N GLU A 185 10.27 11.85 -19.04
CA GLU A 185 9.28 12.95 -18.99
C GLU A 185 8.80 13.21 -17.56
N LEU A 186 8.65 12.16 -16.77
CA LEU A 186 8.14 12.22 -15.40
C LEU A 186 9.19 12.65 -14.39
N SER A 187 10.44 12.30 -14.62
CA SER A 187 11.52 12.57 -13.67
C SER A 187 11.76 14.08 -13.53
N GLN A 188 11.87 14.52 -12.27
CA GLN A 188 12.24 15.91 -11.93
C GLN A 188 13.71 16.02 -11.46
N ILE A 189 14.40 14.87 -11.27
CA ILE A 189 15.72 14.78 -10.66
C ILE A 189 16.76 14.58 -11.77
N ASN A 190 17.78 15.42 -11.80
CA ASN A 190 18.81 15.39 -12.86
C ASN A 190 19.63 14.10 -12.87
N GLU A 191 19.93 13.54 -11.69
CA GLU A 191 20.65 12.29 -11.53
C GLU A 191 19.83 11.11 -12.09
N GLU A 192 18.54 11.09 -11.82
CA GLU A 192 17.62 10.08 -12.36
C GLU A 192 17.52 10.20 -13.90
N LYS A 193 17.40 11.43 -14.41
CA LYS A 193 17.43 11.68 -15.88
C LYS A 193 18.71 11.18 -16.54
N ALA A 194 19.84 11.33 -15.86
CA ALA A 194 21.13 10.84 -16.37
C ALA A 194 21.13 9.30 -16.47
N ILE A 195 20.62 8.61 -15.44
CA ILE A 195 20.46 7.14 -15.45
C ILE A 195 19.56 6.70 -16.59
N ILE A 196 18.39 7.35 -16.76
CA ILE A 196 17.43 7.00 -17.82
C ILE A 196 18.06 7.19 -19.22
N LYS A 197 18.78 8.29 -19.42
CA LYS A 197 19.49 8.54 -20.69
C LYS A 197 20.55 7.48 -20.96
N SER A 198 21.28 7.05 -19.94
CA SER A 198 22.26 5.95 -20.08
C SER A 198 21.57 4.64 -20.52
N LYS A 199 20.40 4.32 -19.96
CA LYS A 199 19.61 3.15 -20.37
C LYS A 199 19.08 3.26 -21.81
N LEU A 200 18.65 4.45 -22.23
CA LEU A 200 18.25 4.71 -23.62
C LEU A 200 19.42 4.52 -24.61
N ASN A 201 20.61 5.03 -24.27
CA ASN A 201 21.81 4.83 -25.10
C ASN A 201 22.22 3.36 -25.19
N GLN A 202 22.05 2.58 -24.12
CA GLN A 202 22.31 1.13 -24.13
C GLN A 202 21.40 0.41 -25.15
N LEU A 203 20.12 0.80 -25.25
CA LEU A 203 19.19 0.27 -26.24
C LEU A 203 19.62 0.50 -27.69
N GLU A 204 20.27 1.64 -27.98
CA GLU A 204 20.73 1.97 -29.34
C GLU A 204 21.94 1.10 -29.78
N ILE A 205 22.63 0.48 -28.84
CA ILE A 205 23.77 -0.42 -29.10
C ILE A 205 23.29 -1.85 -29.38
N GLU A 206 22.15 -2.24 -28.79
CA GLU A 206 21.62 -3.62 -28.89
C GLU A 206 20.64 -3.80 -30.07
N GLN A 207 20.23 -2.72 -30.74
CA GLN A 207 19.41 -2.72 -31.98
C GLN A 207 20.31 -2.68 -33.22
#